data_4f0a03d442d2723ddcff98b5420f13db
#
_entry.id   4f0a03d442d2723ddcff98b5420f13db
#
_cell.length_a   1.000
_cell.length_b   1.000
_cell.length_c   1.000
_cell.angle_alpha   90.00
_cell.angle_beta   90.00
_cell.angle_gamma   90.00
#
_symmetry.space_group_name_H-M   'P 1'
#
loop_
_entity.id
_entity.type
_entity.pdbx_description
1 polymer ?
#
loop_
_entity_poly.entity_id
_entity_poly.type
_entity_poly.pdbx_seq_one_letter_code
_entity_poly.pdbx_strand_id
1 'polypeptide(L)'
;MGKASRDKGARFERSLASRFREYGYDARRTAQYCGKSGDAADVLGLPGIHVEAKHVEVMRLYEWMAQARRDAQAGGRNALPAVFHKKNNAEILVTMEFEDWMSLYREWEAAHDLKEREQNG
;
A
#
# COMPACT_ATOMS: atom_id res chain seq x y z
N MET A 1 -7.85 9.13 -19.96
CA MET A 1 -8.37 8.06 -19.07
C MET A 1 -9.85 8.18 -18.93
N GLY A 2 -10.56 7.15 -19.26
CA GLY A 2 -12.01 7.20 -19.25
C GLY A 2 -12.60 7.03 -17.86
N LYS A 3 -13.89 7.28 -17.80
CA LYS A 3 -14.68 7.10 -16.58
C LYS A 3 -14.58 5.67 -16.04
N ALA A 4 -14.57 4.67 -16.94
CA ALA A 4 -14.49 3.27 -16.53
C ALA A 4 -13.20 2.96 -15.76
N SER A 5 -12.07 3.54 -16.19
CA SER A 5 -10.79 3.37 -15.50
C SER A 5 -10.79 4.01 -14.12
N ARG A 6 -11.38 5.20 -14.01
CA ARG A 6 -11.49 5.88 -12.70
C ARG A 6 -12.40 5.10 -11.76
N ASP A 7 -13.52 4.60 -12.27
CA ASP A 7 -14.47 3.81 -11.47
C ASP A 7 -13.82 2.51 -10.99
N LYS A 8 -13.05 1.86 -11.86
CA LYS A 8 -12.33 0.64 -11.51
C LYS A 8 -11.33 0.90 -10.39
N GLY A 9 -10.58 1.99 -10.50
CA GLY A 9 -9.63 2.39 -9.47
C GLY A 9 -10.31 2.68 -8.13
N ALA A 10 -11.40 3.43 -8.18
CA ALA A 10 -12.16 3.77 -6.97
C ALA A 10 -12.76 2.52 -6.32
N ARG A 11 -13.27 1.59 -7.12
CA ARG A 11 -13.78 0.32 -6.58
C ARG A 11 -12.69 -0.48 -5.88
N PHE A 12 -11.50 -0.51 -6.47
CA PHE A 12 -10.38 -1.23 -5.87
C PHE A 12 -9.97 -0.58 -4.55
N GLU A 13 -9.89 0.74 -4.51
CA GLU A 13 -9.55 1.46 -3.28
C GLU A 13 -10.56 1.18 -2.17
N ARG A 14 -11.86 1.18 -2.50
CA ARG A 14 -12.91 0.86 -1.52
C ARG A 14 -12.83 -0.58 -1.05
N SER A 15 -12.57 -1.50 -1.97
CA SER A 15 -12.41 -2.91 -1.64
C SER A 15 -11.22 -3.13 -0.73
N LEU A 16 -10.11 -2.47 -1.02
CA LEU A 16 -8.90 -2.58 -0.22
C LEU A 16 -9.13 -2.05 1.20
N ALA A 17 -9.78 -0.89 1.32
CA ALA A 17 -10.14 -0.34 2.63
C ALA A 17 -11.03 -1.29 3.41
N SER A 18 -12.00 -1.91 2.73
CA SER A 18 -12.88 -2.89 3.36
C SER A 18 -12.10 -4.08 3.90
N ARG A 19 -11.13 -4.56 3.14
CA ARG A 19 -10.30 -5.70 3.58
C ARG A 19 -9.45 -5.35 4.78
N PHE A 20 -8.88 -4.14 4.81
CA PHE A 20 -8.15 -3.70 5.99
C PHE A 20 -9.06 -3.63 7.22
N ARG A 21 -10.31 -3.19 7.04
CA ARG A 21 -11.27 -3.14 8.16
C ARG A 21 -11.58 -4.54 8.69
N GLU A 22 -11.58 -5.54 7.84
CA GLU A 22 -11.77 -6.93 8.30
C GLU A 22 -10.68 -7.37 9.26
N TYR A 23 -9.49 -6.79 9.16
CA TYR A 23 -8.38 -7.05 10.07
C TYR A 23 -8.38 -6.12 11.28
N GLY A 24 -9.37 -5.26 11.42
CA GLY A 24 -9.52 -4.41 12.60
C GLY A 24 -8.98 -3.00 12.47
N TYR A 25 -8.57 -2.60 11.26
CA TYR A 25 -8.04 -1.24 11.04
C TYR A 25 -9.15 -0.28 10.64
N ASP A 26 -9.02 0.98 11.05
CA ASP A 26 -9.99 2.02 10.71
C ASP A 26 -9.65 2.61 9.33
N ALA A 27 -9.73 1.77 8.32
CA ALA A 27 -9.31 2.13 6.97
C ALA A 27 -10.46 2.72 6.15
N ARG A 28 -10.12 3.69 5.31
CA ARG A 28 -11.09 4.35 4.44
C ARG A 28 -10.40 4.89 3.20
N ARG A 29 -11.17 5.00 2.14
CA ARG A 29 -10.69 5.57 0.88
C ARG A 29 -10.55 7.08 1.03
N THR A 30 -9.47 7.64 0.46
CA THR A 30 -9.28 9.08 0.43
C THR A 30 -10.29 9.73 -0.52
N ALA A 31 -10.92 10.82 -0.08
CA ALA A 31 -11.88 11.53 -0.92
C ALA A 31 -11.16 12.32 -2.01
N GLN A 32 -11.42 11.95 -3.27
CA GLN A 32 -10.71 12.54 -4.41
C GLN A 32 -11.16 13.97 -4.72
N TYR A 33 -12.46 14.19 -4.58
CA TYR A 33 -13.07 15.47 -4.97
C TYR A 33 -12.79 16.60 -3.99
N CYS A 34 -12.23 16.32 -2.85
CA CYS A 34 -11.94 17.33 -1.83
C CYS A 34 -10.61 18.06 -2.06
N GLY A 35 -10.17 18.14 -3.29
CA GLY A 35 -8.90 18.77 -3.59
C GLY A 35 -7.74 17.97 -3.03
N LYS A 36 -7.74 16.67 -3.27
CA LYS A 36 -6.68 15.80 -2.82
C LYS A 36 -5.33 16.37 -3.20
N SER A 37 -4.49 16.64 -2.21
CA SER A 37 -3.11 16.98 -2.48
C SER A 37 -2.39 15.72 -2.96
N GLY A 38 -1.38 15.88 -3.80
CA GLY A 38 -0.65 14.75 -4.35
C GLY A 38 0.02 13.89 -3.30
N ASP A 39 0.10 14.37 -2.06
CA ASP A 39 0.75 13.66 -0.96
C ASP A 39 -0.18 12.73 -0.19
N ALA A 40 -1.46 12.70 -0.49
CA ALA A 40 -2.39 11.83 0.22
C ALA A 40 -2.31 10.41 -0.32
N ALA A 41 -2.33 9.42 0.58
CA ALA A 41 -2.45 8.03 0.21
C ALA A 41 -3.83 7.74 -0.34
N ASP A 42 -3.96 6.70 -1.16
CA ASP A 42 -5.25 6.30 -1.74
C ASP A 42 -6.19 5.71 -0.68
N VAL A 43 -5.62 5.04 0.32
CA VAL A 43 -6.37 4.48 1.45
C VAL A 43 -5.69 4.93 2.73
N LEU A 44 -6.49 5.46 3.66
CA LEU A 44 -6.02 5.92 4.96
C LEU A 44 -6.37 4.90 6.03
N GLY A 45 -5.69 4.95 7.16
CA GLY A 45 -6.04 4.16 8.34
C GLY A 45 -5.23 2.91 8.54
N LEU A 46 -4.21 2.66 7.72
CA LEU A 46 -3.25 1.59 7.96
C LEU A 46 -2.00 2.23 8.56
N PRO A 47 -1.81 2.14 9.89
CA PRO A 47 -0.75 2.90 10.56
C PRO A 47 0.63 2.58 10.03
N GLY A 48 1.42 3.62 9.76
CA GLY A 48 2.80 3.47 9.34
C GLY A 48 3.01 3.15 7.87
N ILE A 49 1.95 2.91 7.11
CA ILE A 49 2.04 2.57 5.69
C ILE A 49 1.32 3.61 4.84
N HIS A 50 2.00 4.08 3.81
CA HIS A 50 1.40 4.94 2.80
C HIS A 50 0.89 4.05 1.67
N VAL A 51 -0.42 3.90 1.55
CA VAL A 51 -1.04 2.95 0.62
C VAL A 51 -1.33 3.61 -0.72
N GLU A 52 -0.68 3.12 -1.75
CA GLU A 52 -0.96 3.46 -3.13
C GLU A 52 -1.66 2.26 -3.76
N ALA A 53 -2.78 2.47 -4.46
CA ALA A 53 -3.59 1.38 -4.98
C ALA A 53 -3.70 1.46 -6.50
N LYS A 54 -3.43 0.34 -7.19
CA LYS A 54 -3.45 0.29 -8.65
C LYS A 54 -4.15 -0.98 -9.13
N HIS A 55 -5.22 -0.82 -9.87
CA HIS A 55 -5.92 -1.93 -10.51
C HIS A 55 -5.90 -1.71 -12.03
N VAL A 56 -4.88 -2.22 -12.69
CA VAL A 56 -4.65 -2.07 -14.13
C VAL A 56 -4.01 -3.34 -14.67
N GLU A 57 -4.06 -3.51 -16.00
CA GLU A 57 -3.52 -4.70 -16.64
C GLU A 57 -2.03 -4.60 -16.94
N VAL A 58 -1.52 -3.38 -17.15
CA VAL A 58 -0.10 -3.16 -17.46
C VAL A 58 0.59 -2.61 -16.22
N MET A 59 1.55 -3.36 -15.71
CA MET A 59 2.27 -2.99 -14.50
C MET A 59 3.37 -1.98 -14.80
N ARG A 60 3.44 -0.92 -13.99
CA ARG A 60 4.48 0.11 -14.06
C ARG A 60 5.03 0.33 -12.66
N LEU A 61 5.57 -0.73 -12.08
CA LEU A 61 5.91 -0.79 -10.66
C LEU A 61 6.90 0.28 -10.23
N TYR A 62 7.94 0.52 -11.03
CA TYR A 62 8.94 1.52 -10.65
C TYR A 62 8.38 2.93 -10.65
N GLU A 63 7.52 3.25 -11.63
CA GLU A 63 6.87 4.55 -11.67
C GLU A 63 5.94 4.75 -10.48
N TRP A 64 5.15 3.72 -10.15
CA TRP A 64 4.22 3.77 -9.03
C TRP A 64 4.96 3.90 -7.70
N MET A 65 6.06 3.15 -7.54
CA MET A 65 6.85 3.26 -6.32
C MET A 65 7.48 4.63 -6.16
N ALA A 66 7.97 5.21 -7.26
CA ALA A 66 8.54 6.56 -7.21
C ALA A 66 7.50 7.59 -6.79
N GLN A 67 6.28 7.47 -7.33
CA GLN A 67 5.19 8.34 -6.94
C GLN A 67 4.81 8.16 -5.47
N ALA A 68 4.67 6.91 -5.04
CA ALA A 68 4.30 6.61 -3.65
C ALA A 68 5.34 7.16 -2.68
N ARG A 69 6.62 7.04 -3.03
CA ARG A 69 7.69 7.58 -2.19
C ARG A 69 7.60 9.10 -2.07
N ARG A 70 7.40 9.78 -3.21
CA ARG A 70 7.29 11.25 -3.20
C ARG A 70 6.10 11.70 -2.33
N ASP A 71 4.97 11.03 -2.51
CA ASP A 71 3.75 11.39 -1.78
C ASP A 71 3.89 11.10 -0.29
N ALA A 72 4.51 9.98 0.06
CA ALA A 72 4.75 9.63 1.45
C ALA A 72 5.68 10.65 2.13
N GLN A 73 6.73 11.07 1.43
CA GLN A 73 7.67 12.06 1.97
C GLN A 73 6.99 13.43 2.13
N ALA A 74 6.18 13.81 1.16
CA ALA A 74 5.45 15.09 1.22
C ALA A 74 4.45 15.11 2.38
N GLY A 75 3.89 13.95 2.71
CA GLY A 75 2.95 13.84 3.83
C GLY A 75 3.59 14.01 5.20
N GLY A 76 4.90 13.86 5.30
CA GLY A 76 5.65 14.13 6.53
C GLY A 76 5.37 13.21 7.70
N ARG A 77 4.76 12.04 7.47
CA ARG A 77 4.36 11.13 8.54
C ARG A 77 5.32 9.97 8.74
N ASN A 78 6.41 9.98 8.02
CA ASN A 78 7.42 8.89 8.08
C ASN A 78 6.81 7.52 7.78
N ALA A 79 5.80 7.48 6.93
CA ALA A 79 5.15 6.25 6.54
C ALA A 79 5.92 5.55 5.43
N LEU A 80 5.90 4.22 5.45
CA LEU A 80 6.54 3.42 4.41
C LEU A 80 5.62 3.33 3.20
N PRO A 81 6.09 3.72 2.00
CA PRO A 81 5.26 3.62 0.81
C PRO A 81 5.14 2.18 0.34
N ALA A 82 3.92 1.77 0.03
CA ALA A 82 3.64 0.44 -0.50
C ALA A 82 2.61 0.55 -1.60
N VAL A 83 2.83 -0.17 -2.70
CA VAL A 83 1.88 -0.22 -3.80
C VAL A 83 1.11 -1.53 -3.72
N PHE A 84 -0.19 -1.42 -3.52
CA PHE A 84 -1.11 -2.55 -3.52
C PHE A 84 -1.72 -2.60 -4.91
N HIS A 85 -1.51 -3.69 -5.63
CA HIS A 85 -1.88 -3.72 -7.04
C HIS A 85 -2.44 -5.08 -7.46
N LYS A 86 -3.23 -5.06 -8.52
CA LYS A 86 -3.76 -6.29 -9.10
C LYS A 86 -4.12 -6.07 -10.57
N LYS A 87 -4.15 -7.16 -11.30
CA LYS A 87 -4.79 -7.26 -12.61
C LYS A 87 -6.21 -7.79 -12.42
N ASN A 88 -7.03 -7.74 -13.47
CA ASN A 88 -8.34 -8.37 -13.44
C ASN A 88 -8.20 -9.86 -13.09
N ASN A 89 -9.08 -10.33 -12.21
CA ASN A 89 -9.15 -11.74 -11.82
C ASN A 89 -7.85 -12.28 -11.22
N ALA A 90 -7.04 -11.41 -10.64
CA ALA A 90 -5.76 -11.81 -10.04
C ALA A 90 -5.76 -11.45 -8.55
N GLU A 91 -4.81 -12.04 -7.84
CA GLU A 91 -4.61 -11.73 -6.43
C GLU A 91 -4.02 -10.34 -6.25
N ILE A 92 -4.31 -9.73 -5.10
CA ILE A 92 -3.67 -8.47 -4.73
C ILE A 92 -2.23 -8.77 -4.32
N LEU A 93 -1.30 -8.03 -4.91
CA LEU A 93 0.11 -8.10 -4.54
C LEU A 93 0.52 -6.78 -3.92
N VAL A 94 1.59 -6.82 -3.12
CA VAL A 94 2.13 -5.64 -2.47
C VAL A 94 3.59 -5.48 -2.89
N THR A 95 3.94 -4.31 -3.38
CA THR A 95 5.32 -3.97 -3.76
C THR A 95 5.85 -2.89 -2.83
N MET A 96 7.04 -3.11 -2.30
CA MET A 96 7.76 -2.16 -1.46
C MET A 96 9.20 -2.07 -1.90
N GLU A 97 9.88 -1.00 -1.48
CA GLU A 97 11.33 -0.93 -1.67
C GLU A 97 12.02 -1.88 -0.71
N PHE A 98 13.16 -2.41 -1.14
CA PHE A 98 13.88 -3.44 -0.40
C PHE A 98 14.18 -3.03 1.05
N GLU A 99 14.68 -1.81 1.26
CA GLU A 99 15.03 -1.37 2.61
C GLU A 99 13.81 -1.28 3.52
N ASP A 100 12.68 -0.85 2.98
CA ASP A 100 11.44 -0.76 3.75
C ASP A 100 10.93 -2.16 4.10
N TRP A 101 10.99 -3.08 3.14
CA TRP A 101 10.61 -4.46 3.39
C TRP A 101 11.49 -5.08 4.47
N MET A 102 12.80 -4.80 4.42
CA MET A 102 13.72 -5.31 5.45
C MET A 102 13.37 -4.79 6.83
N SER A 103 12.95 -3.53 6.94
CA SER A 103 12.50 -2.98 8.22
C SER A 103 11.33 -3.78 8.79
N LEU A 104 10.35 -4.10 7.93
CA LEU A 104 9.22 -4.92 8.37
C LEU A 104 9.64 -6.35 8.70
N TYR A 105 10.49 -6.93 7.88
CA TYR A 105 10.92 -8.31 8.09
C TYR A 105 11.66 -8.48 9.41
N ARG A 106 12.51 -7.52 9.76
CA ARG A 106 13.26 -7.60 11.02
C ARG A 106 12.35 -7.59 12.23
N GLU A 107 11.29 -6.82 12.20
CA GLU A 107 10.28 -6.82 13.27
C GLU A 107 9.53 -8.14 13.32
N TRP A 108 9.16 -8.67 12.17
CA TRP A 108 8.47 -9.96 12.10
C TRP A 108 9.37 -11.09 12.60
N GLU A 109 10.62 -11.09 12.16
CA GLU A 109 11.60 -12.09 12.59
C GLU A 109 11.78 -12.06 14.11
N ALA A 110 11.93 -10.88 14.68
CA ALA A 110 12.10 -10.71 16.11
C ALA A 110 10.89 -11.23 16.90
N ALA A 111 9.69 -10.91 16.39
CA ALA A 111 8.46 -11.37 17.05
C ALA A 111 8.30 -12.89 17.02
N HIS A 112 8.88 -13.53 16.01
CA HIS A 112 8.78 -15.00 15.86
C HIS A 112 10.02 -15.73 16.31
N ASP A 113 11.08 -15.00 16.72
CA ASP A 113 12.31 -15.59 17.23
C ASP A 113 13.00 -16.56 16.27
N LEU A 114 12.87 -16.27 14.96
CA LEU A 114 13.34 -17.19 13.92
C LEU A 114 14.85 -17.29 13.84
N LYS A 115 15.54 -16.17 14.07
CA LYS A 115 17.00 -16.14 14.03
C LYS A 115 17.62 -17.09 15.03
N GLU A 116 17.07 -17.12 16.24
CA GLU A 116 17.54 -18.01 17.30
C GLU A 116 17.28 -19.46 16.96
N ARG A 117 16.10 -19.76 16.36
CA ARG A 117 15.78 -21.12 15.94
C ARG A 117 16.75 -21.65 14.91
N GLU A 118 17.15 -20.83 13.93
CA GLU A 118 18.11 -21.26 12.91
C GLU A 118 19.48 -21.54 13.50
N GLN A 119 19.91 -20.73 14.46
CA GLN A 119 21.19 -20.94 15.13
C GLN A 119 21.22 -22.20 15.97
N ASN A 120 20.08 -22.59 16.50
CA ASN A 120 19.96 -23.77 17.37
C ASN A 120 19.57 -25.03 16.62
N GLY A 121 19.19 -24.88 15.38
CA GLY A 121 18.81 -25.99 14.52
C GLY A 121 19.98 -26.47 13.71
#